data_8c53a47db641e861d39fe3c2482ffed8
#
_entry.id   8c53a47db641e861d39fe3c2482ffed8
#
_cell.length_a   1.000
_cell.length_b   1.000
_cell.length_c   1.000
_cell.angle_alpha   90.00
_cell.angle_beta   90.00
_cell.angle_gamma   90.00
#
_symmetry.space_group_name_H-M   'P 1'
#
loop_
_entity.id
_entity.type
_entity.pdbx_description
1 polymer ?
#
loop_
_entity_poly.entity_id
_entity_poly.type
_entity_poly.pdbx_seq_one_letter_code
_entity_poly.pdbx_strand_id
1 'polypeptide(L)'
;CLVGSEMCIRDSYKDDFRPFYEKKYEFLVDFNEELCHLICSLIDIQPNMNRTTEYRMEFTPDEADFRERIHPKKDFKKEDLDFFPKPYYQVFQEKLGFLPNLSIIDLLFNMGPESLLILQQ
;
A
#
# COMPACT_ATOMS: atom_id res chain seq x y z
N CYS A 1 4.07 -22.65 -12.13
CA CYS A 1 3.07 -22.11 -11.23
C CYS A 1 1.69 -22.68 -11.60
N LEU A 2 0.95 -23.17 -10.62
CA LEU A 2 -0.41 -23.67 -10.84
C LEU A 2 -1.40 -22.51 -10.93
N VAL A 3 -2.36 -22.61 -11.84
CA VAL A 3 -3.41 -21.59 -12.02
C VAL A 3 -4.21 -21.46 -10.72
N GLY A 4 -4.38 -20.22 -10.24
CA GLY A 4 -5.12 -19.91 -9.02
C GLY A 4 -4.35 -20.07 -7.71
N SER A 5 -3.05 -20.38 -7.76
CA SER A 5 -2.23 -20.39 -6.55
C SER A 5 -1.77 -18.97 -6.20
N GLU A 6 -1.75 -18.65 -4.93
CA GLU A 6 -1.31 -17.35 -4.40
C GLU A 6 0.17 -17.06 -4.75
N MET A 7 0.97 -18.11 -4.87
CA MET A 7 2.35 -17.99 -5.34
C MET A 7 2.42 -17.50 -6.78
N CYS A 8 1.44 -17.86 -7.62
CA CYS A 8 1.35 -17.34 -8.97
C CYS A 8 1.05 -15.84 -9.00
N ILE A 9 0.17 -15.36 -8.13
CA ILE A 9 -0.14 -13.93 -8.03
C ILE A 9 1.12 -13.15 -7.66
N ARG A 10 1.80 -13.58 -6.60
CA ARG A 10 3.06 -12.97 -6.17
C ARG A 10 4.12 -13.00 -7.27
N ASP A 11 4.29 -14.13 -7.93
CA ASP A 11 5.31 -14.31 -8.96
C ASP A 11 5.04 -13.44 -10.18
N SER A 12 3.77 -13.14 -10.49
CA SER A 12 3.40 -12.20 -11.56
C SER A 12 3.93 -10.79 -11.31
N TYR A 13 4.04 -10.36 -10.05
CA TYR A 13 4.50 -9.02 -9.69
C TYR A 13 5.98 -8.94 -9.28
N LYS A 14 6.60 -10.07 -9.02
CA LYS A 14 7.97 -10.14 -8.51
C LYS A 14 8.97 -9.36 -9.37
N ASP A 15 8.88 -9.49 -10.68
CA ASP A 15 9.80 -8.84 -11.60
C ASP A 15 9.59 -7.32 -11.67
N ASP A 16 8.37 -6.84 -11.41
CA ASP A 16 8.06 -5.41 -11.35
C ASP A 16 8.74 -4.75 -10.13
N PHE A 17 8.85 -5.47 -9.01
CA PHE A 17 9.48 -4.96 -7.79
C PHE A 17 11.00 -5.16 -7.75
N ARG A 18 11.53 -6.06 -8.57
CA ARG A 18 12.98 -6.36 -8.59
C ARG A 18 13.87 -5.14 -8.77
N PRO A 19 13.59 -4.19 -9.69
CA PRO A 19 14.43 -3.03 -9.89
C PRO A 19 14.64 -2.19 -8.62
N PHE A 20 13.69 -2.18 -7.69
CA PHE A 20 13.79 -1.43 -6.43
C PHE A 20 14.84 -2.01 -5.48
N TYR A 21 15.20 -3.26 -5.63
CA TYR A 21 16.25 -3.92 -4.85
C TYR A 21 17.61 -3.86 -5.52
N GLU A 22 17.67 -3.64 -6.82
CA GLU A 22 18.88 -3.64 -7.63
C GLU A 22 19.36 -2.23 -7.95
N LYS A 23 18.42 -1.29 -8.20
CA LYS A 23 18.73 0.09 -8.52
C LYS A 23 19.19 0.85 -7.29
N LYS A 24 20.24 1.64 -7.44
CA LYS A 24 20.72 2.52 -6.40
C LYS A 24 20.02 3.87 -6.47
N TYR A 25 19.37 4.28 -5.39
CA TYR A 25 18.72 5.58 -5.25
C TYR A 25 19.57 6.52 -4.42
N GLU A 26 19.69 7.76 -4.87
CA GLU A 26 20.39 8.80 -4.12
C GLU A 26 19.49 9.40 -3.04
N PHE A 27 18.20 9.60 -3.36
CA PHE A 27 17.22 10.19 -2.45
C PHE A 27 16.06 9.24 -2.15
N LEU A 28 15.69 9.15 -0.87
CA LEU A 28 14.55 8.33 -0.43
C LEU A 28 13.23 8.76 -1.08
N VAL A 29 13.05 10.06 -1.30
CA VAL A 29 11.84 10.59 -1.94
C VAL A 29 11.65 10.03 -3.34
N ASP A 30 12.70 9.88 -4.11
CA ASP A 30 12.64 9.32 -5.46
C ASP A 30 12.27 7.84 -5.42
N PHE A 31 12.86 7.08 -4.50
CA PHE A 31 12.51 5.68 -4.27
C PHE A 31 11.03 5.54 -3.90
N ASN A 32 10.56 6.31 -2.94
CA ASN A 32 9.17 6.23 -2.46
C ASN A 32 8.18 6.62 -3.57
N GLU A 33 8.50 7.64 -4.35
CA GLU A 33 7.64 8.13 -5.43
C GLU A 33 7.54 7.10 -6.55
N GLU A 34 8.66 6.55 -7.01
CA GLU A 34 8.65 5.51 -8.03
C GLU A 34 7.93 4.24 -7.57
N LEU A 35 8.14 3.82 -6.33
CA LEU A 35 7.45 2.66 -5.76
C LEU A 35 5.94 2.90 -5.65
N CYS A 36 5.53 4.08 -5.22
CA CYS A 36 4.12 4.46 -5.16
C CYS A 36 3.48 4.46 -6.55
N HIS A 37 4.14 5.00 -7.55
CA HIS A 37 3.66 4.98 -8.94
C HIS A 37 3.50 3.55 -9.46
N LEU A 38 4.47 2.69 -9.21
CA LEU A 38 4.36 1.28 -9.60
C LEU A 38 3.14 0.62 -8.97
N ILE A 39 2.98 0.72 -7.66
CA ILE A 39 1.86 0.11 -6.94
C ILE A 39 0.53 0.64 -7.47
N CYS A 40 0.40 1.95 -7.64
CA CYS A 40 -0.82 2.55 -8.19
C CYS A 40 -1.13 2.05 -9.60
N SER A 41 -0.12 1.88 -10.44
CA SER A 41 -0.32 1.34 -11.79
C SER A 41 -0.76 -0.13 -11.76
N LEU A 42 -0.21 -0.94 -10.84
CA LEU A 42 -0.55 -2.35 -10.71
C LEU A 42 -1.98 -2.58 -10.18
N ILE A 43 -2.50 -1.65 -9.37
CA ILE A 43 -3.88 -1.70 -8.86
C ILE A 43 -4.85 -0.84 -9.68
N ASP A 44 -4.40 -0.28 -10.80
CA ASP A 44 -5.18 0.54 -11.72
C ASP A 44 -5.77 1.81 -11.10
N ILE A 45 -4.96 2.51 -10.31
CA ILE A 45 -5.29 3.81 -9.72
C ILE A 45 -4.36 4.86 -10.33
N GLN A 46 -4.93 6.02 -10.69
CA GLN A 46 -4.17 7.17 -11.18
C GLN A 46 -4.29 8.33 -10.18
N PRO A 47 -3.43 8.37 -9.16
CA PRO A 47 -3.49 9.43 -8.16
C PRO A 47 -2.91 10.74 -8.70
N ASN A 48 -3.46 11.85 -8.23
CA ASN A 48 -2.89 13.16 -8.46
C ASN A 48 -1.89 13.46 -7.32
N MET A 49 -0.60 13.25 -7.60
CA MET A 49 0.46 13.44 -6.61
C MET A 49 1.27 14.69 -6.93
N ASN A 50 1.41 15.56 -5.95
CA ASN A 50 2.20 16.77 -6.04
C ASN A 50 3.20 16.84 -4.88
N ARG A 51 4.38 17.38 -5.15
CA ARG A 51 5.36 17.68 -4.11
C ARG A 51 5.09 19.06 -3.52
N THR A 52 5.21 19.15 -2.21
CA THR A 52 5.20 20.45 -1.53
C THR A 52 6.56 21.12 -1.66
N THR A 53 6.57 22.45 -1.74
CA THR A 53 7.80 23.24 -1.80
C THR A 53 8.23 23.75 -0.42
N GLU A 54 7.30 23.76 0.54
CA GLU A 54 7.52 24.25 1.89
C GLU A 54 6.96 23.29 2.92
N TYR A 55 7.57 23.26 4.10
CA TYR A 55 7.04 22.52 5.24
C TYR A 55 5.90 23.31 5.87
N ARG A 56 4.72 22.73 5.91
CA ARG A 56 3.54 23.34 6.52
C ARG A 56 3.28 22.73 7.90
N MET A 57 3.05 23.59 8.87
CA MET A 57 2.69 23.19 10.24
C MET A 57 1.18 23.26 10.47
N GLU A 58 0.47 24.11 9.76
CA GLU A 58 -0.96 24.33 9.90
C GLU A 58 -1.70 23.90 8.63
N PHE A 59 -2.86 23.28 8.81
CA PHE A 59 -3.71 22.79 7.73
C PHE A 59 -5.11 23.37 7.87
N THR A 60 -5.78 23.59 6.73
CA THR A 60 -7.18 23.99 6.71
C THR A 60 -8.08 22.82 7.10
N PRO A 61 -9.36 23.06 7.52
CA PRO A 61 -10.28 21.99 7.85
C PRO A 61 -10.55 21.00 6.71
N ASP A 62 -10.34 21.42 5.45
CA ASP A 62 -10.53 20.59 4.26
C ASP A 62 -9.30 19.72 3.92
N GLU A 63 -8.21 19.91 4.66
CA GLU A 63 -6.96 19.17 4.47
C GLU A 63 -6.76 18.17 5.61
N ALA A 64 -6.31 16.96 5.28
CA ALA A 64 -5.95 15.94 6.26
C ALA A 64 -4.45 15.73 6.29
N ASP A 65 -3.85 15.87 7.47
CA ASP A 65 -2.43 15.63 7.70
C ASP A 65 -2.22 14.23 8.27
N PHE A 66 -1.65 13.33 7.46
CA PHE A 66 -1.37 11.95 7.85
C PHE A 66 0.08 11.69 8.24
N ARG A 67 0.95 12.73 8.26
CA ARG A 67 2.39 12.55 8.51
C ARG A 67 2.71 11.84 9.83
N GLU A 68 1.87 12.07 10.85
CA GLU A 68 2.05 11.49 12.18
C GLU A 68 0.97 10.47 12.56
N ARG A 69 -0.10 10.35 11.77
CA ARG A 69 -1.20 9.43 12.04
C ARG A 69 -0.90 8.01 11.61
N ILE A 70 -0.24 7.84 10.46
CA ILE A 70 0.15 6.53 9.94
C ILE A 70 1.56 6.22 10.43
N HIS A 71 1.65 5.53 11.56
CA HIS A 71 2.91 5.24 12.21
C HIS A 71 2.92 3.83 12.81
N PRO A 72 3.99 3.02 12.62
CA PRO A 72 4.01 1.63 13.06
C PRO A 72 3.90 1.43 14.57
N LYS A 73 4.24 2.44 15.36
CA LYS A 73 4.16 2.40 16.83
C LYS A 73 2.85 2.94 17.39
N LYS A 74 1.97 3.47 16.54
CA LYS A 74 0.68 4.03 16.95
C LYS A 74 -0.45 3.08 16.62
N ASP A 75 -1.46 3.05 17.48
CA ASP A 75 -2.67 2.26 17.25
C ASP A 75 -3.56 2.97 16.22
N PHE A 76 -3.67 2.42 15.02
CA PHE A 76 -4.47 2.99 13.93
C PHE A 76 -5.95 3.19 14.33
N LYS A 77 -6.49 2.37 15.23
CA LYS A 77 -7.86 2.48 15.69
C LYS A 77 -8.12 3.75 16.50
N LYS A 78 -7.08 4.30 17.12
CA LYS A 78 -7.14 5.55 17.88
C LYS A 78 -6.79 6.77 17.04
N GLU A 79 -5.87 6.61 16.10
CA GLU A 79 -5.36 7.71 15.27
C GLU A 79 -6.26 8.04 14.08
N ASP A 80 -6.98 7.05 13.56
CA ASP A 80 -7.89 7.23 12.44
C ASP A 80 -9.21 6.50 12.71
N LEU A 81 -10.17 7.25 13.26
CA LEU A 81 -11.48 6.72 13.64
C LEU A 81 -12.35 6.36 12.44
N ASP A 82 -12.04 6.89 11.27
CA ASP A 82 -12.78 6.64 10.03
C ASP A 82 -12.23 5.46 9.25
N PHE A 83 -11.09 4.92 9.67
CA PHE A 83 -10.48 3.77 9.03
C PHE A 83 -10.98 2.46 9.63
N PHE A 84 -11.71 1.69 8.83
CA PHE A 84 -12.20 0.36 9.18
C PHE A 84 -11.56 -0.67 8.26
N PRO A 85 -10.59 -1.48 8.76
CA PRO A 85 -9.97 -2.51 7.94
C PRO A 85 -11.01 -3.51 7.44
N LYS A 86 -11.06 -3.70 6.12
CA LYS A 86 -11.94 -4.69 5.51
C LYS A 86 -11.19 -5.99 5.29
N PRO A 87 -11.74 -7.13 5.73
CA PRO A 87 -11.12 -8.42 5.49
C PRO A 87 -10.98 -8.71 4.00
N TYR A 88 -9.85 -9.25 3.63
CA TYR A 88 -9.58 -9.81 2.31
C TYR A 88 -8.84 -11.13 2.47
N TYR A 89 -8.80 -11.93 1.41
CA TYR A 89 -8.11 -13.22 1.45
C TYR A 89 -6.61 -13.03 1.70
N GLN A 90 -6.09 -13.75 2.68
CA GLN A 90 -4.65 -13.82 2.99
C GLN A 90 -4.24 -15.30 3.05
N VAL A 91 -3.11 -15.61 2.41
CA VAL A 91 -2.60 -16.99 2.26
C VAL A 91 -2.52 -17.77 3.59
N PHE A 92 -2.13 -17.10 4.67
CA PHE A 92 -1.94 -17.72 5.98
C PHE A 92 -3.11 -17.50 6.95
N GLN A 93 -4.27 -17.05 6.46
CA GLN A 93 -5.41 -16.71 7.32
C GLN A 93 -5.97 -17.89 8.11
N GLU A 94 -5.83 -19.12 7.61
CA GLU A 94 -6.27 -20.32 8.33
C GLU A 94 -5.47 -20.55 9.62
N LYS A 95 -4.18 -20.19 9.62
CA LYS A 95 -3.30 -20.36 10.78
C LYS A 95 -3.28 -19.15 11.70
N LEU A 96 -3.31 -17.95 11.13
CA LEU A 96 -3.06 -16.70 11.87
C LEU A 96 -4.31 -15.86 12.03
N GLY A 97 -5.42 -16.22 11.35
CA GLY A 97 -6.58 -15.34 11.22
C GLY A 97 -6.28 -14.17 10.29
N PHE A 98 -7.24 -13.27 10.12
CA PHE A 98 -7.05 -12.07 9.33
C PHE A 98 -6.19 -11.06 10.09
N LEU A 99 -5.10 -10.62 9.47
CA LEU A 99 -4.21 -9.60 9.99
C LEU A 99 -4.55 -8.26 9.34
N PRO A 100 -5.12 -7.29 10.09
CA PRO A 100 -5.50 -6.00 9.54
C PRO A 100 -4.29 -5.05 9.42
N ASN A 101 -4.46 -4.01 8.61
CA ASN A 101 -3.53 -2.89 8.50
C ASN A 101 -2.11 -3.29 8.09
N LEU A 102 -2.01 -4.24 7.18
CA LEU A 102 -0.74 -4.59 6.55
C LEU A 102 -0.43 -3.67 5.36
N SER A 103 0.77 -3.80 4.80
CA SER A 103 1.14 -3.07 3.60
C SER A 103 0.19 -3.37 2.44
N ILE A 104 -0.04 -2.38 1.58
CA ILE A 104 -0.78 -2.54 0.32
C ILE A 104 -0.19 -3.66 -0.56
N ILE A 105 1.09 -3.96 -0.42
CA ILE A 105 1.76 -5.06 -1.12
C ILE A 105 1.18 -6.42 -0.70
N ASP A 106 0.80 -6.57 0.57
CA ASP A 106 0.12 -7.79 1.03
C ASP A 106 -1.22 -7.99 0.32
N LEU A 107 -2.01 -6.93 0.21
CA LEU A 107 -3.26 -6.96 -0.55
C LEU A 107 -3.01 -7.34 -2.00
N LEU A 108 -2.06 -6.68 -2.66
CA LEU A 108 -1.73 -6.93 -4.07
C LEU A 108 -1.28 -8.37 -4.30
N PHE A 109 -0.43 -8.92 -3.45
CA PHE A 109 0.10 -10.28 -3.59
C PHE A 109 -0.92 -11.37 -3.29
N ASN A 110 -1.95 -11.07 -2.51
CA ASN A 110 -3.03 -12.01 -2.20
C ASN A 110 -4.22 -11.89 -3.16
N MET A 111 -4.57 -10.68 -3.58
CA MET A 111 -5.77 -10.41 -4.37
C MET A 111 -5.49 -10.08 -5.85
N GLY A 112 -4.25 -9.71 -6.19
CA GLY A 112 -3.88 -9.39 -7.56
C GLY A 112 -4.73 -8.25 -8.15
N PRO A 113 -5.26 -8.42 -9.38
CA PRO A 113 -6.10 -7.41 -10.05
C PRO A 113 -7.38 -7.06 -9.29
N GLU A 114 -7.84 -7.91 -8.39
CA GLU A 114 -9.04 -7.68 -7.56
C GLU A 114 -8.77 -6.74 -6.38
N SER A 115 -7.53 -6.32 -6.16
CA SER A 115 -7.15 -5.41 -5.07
C SER A 115 -7.95 -4.12 -5.09
N LEU A 116 -8.23 -3.57 -6.28
CA LEU A 116 -9.02 -2.35 -6.43
C LEU A 116 -10.44 -2.50 -5.86
N LEU A 117 -11.05 -3.68 -6.03
CA LEU A 117 -12.40 -3.94 -5.52
C LEU A 117 -12.45 -3.89 -3.99
N ILE A 118 -11.39 -4.35 -3.32
CA ILE A 118 -11.27 -4.27 -1.86
C ILE A 118 -11.12 -2.82 -1.40
N LEU A 119 -10.34 -2.03 -2.13
CA LEU A 119 -10.08 -0.63 -1.78
C LEU A 119 -11.30 0.29 -2.01
N GLN A 120 -12.21 -0.09 -2.90
CA GLN A 120 -13.40 0.69 -3.23
C GLN A 120 -14.61 0.39 -2.34
N GLN A 121 -14.52 -0.59 -1.49
CA GLN A 121 -15.63 -0.97 -0.61
C GLN A 121 -15.88 0.02 0.52
#